data_819c88ca9b1845e1b59903b0662961a1
#
_entry.id   819c88ca9b1845e1b59903b0662961a1
#
_cell.length_a   1.000
_cell.length_b   1.000
_cell.length_c   1.000
_cell.angle_alpha   90.00
_cell.angle_beta   90.00
_cell.angle_gamma   90.00
#
_symmetry.space_group_name_H-M   'P 1'
#
loop_
_entity.id
_entity.type
_entity.pdbx_description
1 polymer ?
#
loop_
_entity_poly.entity_id
_entity_poly.type
_entity_poly.pdbx_seq_one_letter_code
_entity_poly.pdbx_strand_id
1 'polypeptide(L)'
;RLFNRTTRRISLTDEGQRHLDSCRQVLAAVDESEAALSAEARAPVGHLSVTAPVLFGQMYVAPAITRFVQAHPGMRCSVVLLDRMVNLLEEGLDVGIRIGPLDDSSLVALPLGQIRRVVVASPALLRRQGAPKHPRELLQAQCVRVSPGAQGWGPFRDGAKTLRLPVTGHLDFNHVLPAVQACVAGAGFGHFFSYQVAPYVAQKQLRIVLESFEPPPRPISLVYPHARLLPMRTRVFIDWMREELKGLDALKG
;
A
#
# COMPACT_ATOMS: atom_id res chain seq x y z
N ARG A 1 20.24 3.83 28.58
CA ARG A 1 21.30 4.19 27.62
C ARG A 1 20.66 4.47 26.26
N LEU A 2 20.81 5.68 25.72
CA LEU A 2 20.12 6.05 24.47
C LEU A 2 20.94 5.69 23.21
N PHE A 3 22.25 5.53 23.34
CA PHE A 3 23.15 5.30 22.21
C PHE A 3 24.06 4.09 22.45
N ASN A 4 24.23 3.26 21.43
CA ASN A 4 25.31 2.32 21.29
C ASN A 4 26.49 3.01 20.61
N ARG A 5 27.60 3.14 21.31
CA ARG A 5 28.83 3.76 20.77
C ARG A 5 29.88 2.66 20.56
N THR A 6 30.35 2.56 19.33
CA THR A 6 31.56 1.84 18.97
C THR A 6 32.57 2.86 18.43
N THR A 7 33.83 2.47 18.32
CA THR A 7 34.91 3.34 17.78
C THR A 7 34.67 3.77 16.33
N ARG A 8 33.69 3.16 15.63
CA ARG A 8 33.40 3.41 14.21
C ARG A 8 31.95 3.76 13.89
N ARG A 9 31.00 3.58 14.83
CA ARG A 9 29.57 3.84 14.62
C ARG A 9 28.91 4.28 15.91
N ILE A 10 27.97 5.22 15.78
CA ILE A 10 26.96 5.56 16.77
C ILE A 10 25.62 5.11 16.23
N SER A 11 24.87 4.33 17.01
CA SER A 11 23.49 3.94 16.71
C SER A 11 22.61 4.14 17.93
N LEU A 12 21.33 4.36 17.73
CA LEU A 12 20.36 4.40 18.83
C LEU A 12 20.18 2.99 19.42
N THR A 13 19.89 2.94 20.71
CA THR A 13 19.28 1.77 21.33
C THR A 13 17.76 1.79 21.08
N ASP A 14 17.05 0.71 21.44
CA ASP A 14 15.57 0.69 21.35
C ASP A 14 14.95 1.77 22.25
N GLU A 15 15.53 2.00 23.45
CA GLU A 15 15.13 3.12 24.32
C GLU A 15 15.48 4.47 23.70
N GLY A 16 16.63 4.55 23.01
CA GLY A 16 17.04 5.75 22.28
C GLY A 16 16.09 6.11 21.16
N GLN A 17 15.65 5.11 20.41
CA GLN A 17 14.68 5.29 19.33
C GLN A 17 13.33 5.75 19.89
N ARG A 18 12.79 5.08 20.91
CA ARG A 18 11.54 5.49 21.57
C ARG A 18 11.62 6.90 22.15
N HIS A 19 12.73 7.27 22.75
CA HIS A 19 12.92 8.62 23.27
C HIS A 19 12.99 9.68 22.16
N LEU A 20 13.68 9.38 21.05
CA LEU A 20 13.74 10.27 19.89
C LEU A 20 12.33 10.51 19.30
N ASP A 21 11.51 9.46 19.19
CA ASP A 21 10.16 9.56 18.67
C ASP A 21 9.26 10.38 19.61
N SER A 22 9.40 10.20 20.94
CA SER A 22 8.73 11.04 21.94
C SER A 22 9.17 12.50 21.86
N CYS A 23 10.47 12.77 21.71
CA CYS A 23 10.98 14.13 21.56
C CYS A 23 10.45 14.81 20.29
N ARG A 24 10.36 14.07 19.18
CA ARG A 24 9.76 14.58 17.92
C ARG A 24 8.30 14.96 18.11
N GLN A 25 7.53 14.16 18.84
CA GLN A 25 6.13 14.47 19.15
C GLN A 25 5.99 15.74 20.00
N VAL A 26 6.84 15.89 21.01
CA VAL A 26 6.84 17.09 21.87
C VAL A 26 7.20 18.35 21.07
N LEU A 27 8.26 18.29 20.27
CA LEU A 27 8.66 19.42 19.42
C LEU A 27 7.56 19.78 18.41
N ALA A 28 6.93 18.77 17.81
CA ALA A 28 5.82 18.98 16.91
C ALA A 28 4.62 19.66 17.58
N ALA A 29 4.35 19.33 18.86
CA ALA A 29 3.27 19.97 19.64
C ALA A 29 3.63 21.42 20.01
N VAL A 30 4.90 21.73 20.27
CA VAL A 30 5.38 23.09 20.50
C VAL A 30 5.22 23.93 19.23
N ASP A 31 5.72 23.44 18.09
CA ASP A 31 5.58 24.09 16.78
C ASP A 31 4.12 24.40 16.45
N GLU A 32 3.21 23.48 16.79
CA GLU A 32 1.76 23.65 16.57
C GLU A 32 1.17 24.70 17.52
N SER A 33 1.61 24.74 18.78
CA SER A 33 1.17 25.74 19.74
C SER A 33 1.62 27.15 19.34
N GLU A 34 2.84 27.29 18.84
CA GLU A 34 3.36 28.56 18.32
C GLU A 34 2.63 28.99 17.04
N ALA A 35 2.39 28.06 16.13
CA ALA A 35 1.62 28.30 14.91
C ALA A 35 0.17 28.74 15.22
N ALA A 36 -0.44 28.21 16.28
CA ALA A 36 -1.79 28.59 16.69
C ALA A 36 -1.90 30.05 17.20
N LEU A 37 -0.79 30.61 17.65
CA LEU A 37 -0.71 31.98 18.16
C LEU A 37 -0.47 33.02 17.05
N SER A 38 0.00 32.61 15.89
CA SER A 38 0.25 33.51 14.77
C SER A 38 -1.00 33.70 13.91
N ALA A 39 -1.35 34.93 13.55
CA ALA A 39 -2.48 35.27 12.67
C ALA A 39 -2.33 34.68 11.25
N GLU A 40 -1.14 34.20 10.89
CA GLU A 40 -0.79 33.50 9.65
C GLU A 40 -1.06 31.98 9.71
N ALA A 41 -1.60 31.48 10.81
CA ALA A 41 -1.82 30.04 11.14
C ALA A 41 -2.87 29.33 10.25
N ARG A 42 -3.10 29.77 9.02
CA ARG A 42 -4.00 29.07 8.06
C ARG A 42 -3.30 28.07 7.15
N ALA A 43 -1.99 28.09 7.08
CA ALA A 43 -1.21 27.18 6.24
C ALA A 43 -0.51 26.11 7.08
N PRO A 44 -0.59 24.83 6.71
CA PRO A 44 0.14 23.77 7.42
C PRO A 44 1.64 23.95 7.21
N VAL A 45 2.43 23.73 8.29
CA VAL A 45 3.88 23.76 8.26
C VAL A 45 4.46 22.55 8.98
N GLY A 46 5.69 22.17 8.66
CA GLY A 46 6.41 21.10 9.33
C GLY A 46 6.67 19.87 8.45
N HIS A 47 6.89 18.72 9.09
CA HIS A 47 7.28 17.48 8.43
C HIS A 47 6.21 16.38 8.65
N LEU A 48 5.94 15.60 7.62
CA LEU A 48 5.11 14.39 7.66
C LEU A 48 5.87 13.18 7.11
N SER A 49 5.80 12.07 7.83
CA SER A 49 6.30 10.77 7.41
C SER A 49 5.15 9.88 6.99
N VAL A 50 5.12 9.48 5.71
CA VAL A 50 4.00 8.75 5.10
C VAL A 50 4.46 7.40 4.59
N THR A 51 3.65 6.35 4.75
CA THR A 51 3.90 5.04 4.16
C THR A 51 2.74 4.55 3.29
N ALA A 52 3.07 3.76 2.27
CA ALA A 52 2.09 3.12 1.40
C ALA A 52 2.67 1.84 0.79
N PRO A 53 1.82 0.90 0.29
CA PRO A 53 2.28 -0.21 -0.53
C PRO A 53 3.06 0.29 -1.74
N VAL A 54 4.13 -0.41 -2.12
CA VAL A 54 5.13 0.07 -3.10
C VAL A 54 4.46 0.58 -4.38
N LEU A 55 3.73 -0.28 -5.08
CA LEU A 55 3.18 0.09 -6.37
C LEU A 55 2.00 1.08 -6.25
N PHE A 56 1.17 0.98 -5.22
CA PHE A 56 0.11 1.96 -4.95
C PHE A 56 0.70 3.34 -4.62
N GLY A 57 1.76 3.33 -3.83
CA GLY A 57 2.52 4.52 -3.49
C GLY A 57 3.10 5.22 -4.71
N GLN A 58 3.72 4.46 -5.61
CA GLN A 58 4.28 5.00 -6.86
C GLN A 58 3.21 5.57 -7.79
N MET A 59 2.09 4.86 -7.95
CA MET A 59 1.06 5.24 -8.91
C MET A 59 0.18 6.40 -8.45
N TYR A 60 -0.15 6.47 -7.16
CA TYR A 60 -1.18 7.39 -6.66
C TYR A 60 -0.71 8.29 -5.53
N VAL A 61 0.01 7.75 -4.54
CA VAL A 61 0.35 8.51 -3.32
C VAL A 61 1.46 9.52 -3.58
N ALA A 62 2.56 9.12 -4.23
CA ALA A 62 3.68 10.01 -4.49
C ALA A 62 3.30 11.19 -5.41
N PRO A 63 2.53 11.01 -6.49
CA PRO A 63 2.01 12.14 -7.28
C PRO A 63 1.12 13.09 -6.47
N ALA A 64 0.23 12.54 -5.61
CA ALA A 64 -0.64 13.35 -4.75
C ALA A 64 0.17 14.16 -3.70
N ILE A 65 1.19 13.55 -3.08
CA ILE A 65 2.10 14.21 -2.15
C ILE A 65 2.91 15.29 -2.86
N THR A 66 3.35 15.05 -4.08
CA THR A 66 4.08 16.06 -4.87
C THR A 66 3.23 17.33 -5.04
N ARG A 67 1.95 17.19 -5.42
CA ARG A 67 1.04 18.32 -5.51
C ARG A 67 0.76 18.96 -4.16
N PHE A 68 0.65 18.15 -3.10
CA PHE A 68 0.47 18.67 -1.74
C PHE A 68 1.60 19.60 -1.31
N VAL A 69 2.86 19.17 -1.48
CA VAL A 69 4.02 19.98 -1.11
C VAL A 69 4.14 21.25 -1.96
N GLN A 70 3.76 21.17 -3.23
CA GLN A 70 3.70 22.36 -4.11
C GLN A 70 2.62 23.36 -3.65
N ALA A 71 1.46 22.88 -3.20
CA ALA A 71 0.38 23.72 -2.67
C ALA A 71 0.66 24.27 -1.27
N HIS A 72 1.55 23.61 -0.51
CA HIS A 72 1.88 23.96 0.87
C HIS A 72 3.41 24.08 1.06
N PRO A 73 4.03 25.20 0.68
CA PRO A 73 5.50 25.37 0.68
C PRO A 73 6.17 25.21 2.05
N GLY A 74 5.41 25.40 3.14
CA GLY A 74 5.89 25.17 4.53
C GLY A 74 5.95 23.69 4.93
N MET A 75 5.45 22.79 4.08
CA MET A 75 5.41 21.37 4.36
C MET A 75 6.58 20.61 3.73
N ARG A 76 7.08 19.63 4.47
CA ARG A 76 8.02 18.59 3.98
C ARG A 76 7.39 17.22 4.20
N CYS A 77 7.56 16.31 3.23
CA CYS A 77 7.06 14.95 3.33
C CYS A 77 8.18 13.95 3.07
N SER A 78 8.32 12.96 3.95
CA SER A 78 9.11 11.74 3.69
C SER A 78 8.15 10.60 3.36
N VAL A 79 8.43 9.89 2.27
CA VAL A 79 7.57 8.79 1.81
C VAL A 79 8.35 7.49 1.82
N VAL A 80 7.86 6.51 2.59
CA VAL A 80 8.47 5.18 2.71
C VAL A 80 7.51 4.16 2.11
N LEU A 81 7.88 3.57 0.97
CA LEU A 81 7.04 2.61 0.26
C LEU A 81 7.43 1.18 0.63
N LEU A 82 6.50 0.44 1.24
CA LEU A 82 6.76 -0.90 1.77
C LEU A 82 5.53 -1.81 1.57
N ASP A 83 5.77 -3.05 1.12
CA ASP A 83 4.72 -4.07 1.00
C ASP A 83 4.57 -4.93 2.28
N ARG A 84 5.43 -4.74 3.29
CA ARG A 84 5.28 -5.36 4.61
C ARG A 84 4.35 -4.54 5.52
N MET A 85 3.75 -5.21 6.49
CA MET A 85 3.08 -4.51 7.59
C MET A 85 4.12 -3.79 8.45
N VAL A 86 3.83 -2.55 8.81
CA VAL A 86 4.66 -1.72 9.69
C VAL A 86 3.81 -1.18 10.83
N ASN A 87 4.40 -1.06 12.01
CA ASN A 87 3.79 -0.32 13.11
C ASN A 87 4.12 1.17 12.93
N LEU A 88 3.09 2.01 12.71
CA LEU A 88 3.29 3.43 12.44
C LEU A 88 3.99 4.14 13.60
N LEU A 89 3.63 3.80 14.85
CA LEU A 89 4.21 4.43 16.02
C LEU A 89 5.69 4.06 16.22
N GLU A 90 6.01 2.75 16.06
CA GLU A 90 7.38 2.27 16.25
C GLU A 90 8.34 2.79 15.16
N GLU A 91 7.83 2.99 13.94
CA GLU A 91 8.63 3.48 12.81
C GLU A 91 8.55 5.00 12.62
N GLY A 92 7.88 5.72 13.53
CA GLY A 92 7.79 7.20 13.49
C GLY A 92 7.05 7.70 12.25
N LEU A 93 6.00 6.99 11.83
CA LEU A 93 5.19 7.33 10.66
C LEU A 93 3.90 8.00 11.09
N ASP A 94 3.57 9.14 10.47
CA ASP A 94 2.37 9.91 10.80
C ASP A 94 1.11 9.36 10.14
N VAL A 95 1.24 8.91 8.87
CA VAL A 95 0.10 8.43 8.06
C VAL A 95 0.52 7.24 7.22
N GLY A 96 -0.40 6.28 7.04
CA GLY A 96 -0.19 5.12 6.18
C GLY A 96 -1.39 4.86 5.26
N ILE A 97 -1.13 4.27 4.09
CA ILE A 97 -2.15 3.62 3.26
C ILE A 97 -2.03 2.12 3.47
N ARG A 98 -3.17 1.46 3.73
CA ARG A 98 -3.24 0.02 4.01
C ARG A 98 -4.28 -0.66 3.14
N ILE A 99 -3.95 -1.85 2.64
CA ILE A 99 -4.85 -2.72 1.86
C ILE A 99 -5.12 -3.98 2.65
N GLY A 100 -6.37 -4.23 2.99
CA GLY A 100 -6.82 -5.39 3.75
C GLY A 100 -7.44 -5.01 5.09
N PRO A 101 -7.86 -6.01 5.87
CA PRO A 101 -8.40 -5.79 7.20
C PRO A 101 -7.35 -5.15 8.11
N LEU A 102 -7.82 -4.39 9.07
CA LEU A 102 -7.01 -3.72 10.09
C LEU A 102 -7.31 -4.38 11.43
N ASP A 103 -6.32 -5.05 11.99
CA ASP A 103 -6.44 -5.75 13.27
C ASP A 103 -5.97 -4.88 14.46
N ASP A 104 -5.36 -3.72 14.17
CA ASP A 104 -4.78 -2.83 15.18
C ASP A 104 -5.80 -1.75 15.59
N SER A 105 -6.26 -1.84 16.83
CA SER A 105 -7.22 -0.89 17.45
C SER A 105 -6.58 0.45 17.86
N SER A 106 -5.25 0.58 17.81
CA SER A 106 -4.54 1.84 18.11
C SER A 106 -4.57 2.83 16.94
N LEU A 107 -5.03 2.40 15.77
CA LEU A 107 -5.10 3.22 14.56
C LEU A 107 -6.52 3.70 14.29
N VAL A 108 -6.64 4.94 13.84
CA VAL A 108 -7.83 5.43 13.18
C VAL A 108 -7.75 5.06 11.70
N ALA A 109 -8.83 4.49 11.16
CA ALA A 109 -8.93 4.09 9.77
C ALA A 109 -10.00 4.90 9.04
N LEU A 110 -9.62 5.57 7.97
CA LEU A 110 -10.51 6.26 7.06
C LEU A 110 -10.61 5.46 5.76
N PRO A 111 -11.78 4.91 5.42
CA PRO A 111 -11.94 4.13 4.20
C PRO A 111 -11.74 5.01 2.97
N LEU A 112 -10.96 4.52 2.00
CA LEU A 112 -10.73 5.16 0.71
C LEU A 112 -11.50 4.45 -0.41
N GLY A 113 -11.79 3.15 -0.25
CA GLY A 113 -12.47 2.34 -1.24
C GLY A 113 -12.20 0.85 -1.07
N GLN A 114 -12.35 0.13 -2.16
CA GLN A 114 -12.16 -1.32 -2.21
C GLN A 114 -11.32 -1.70 -3.43
N ILE A 115 -10.57 -2.79 -3.35
CA ILE A 115 -9.68 -3.27 -4.40
C ILE A 115 -9.95 -4.76 -4.64
N ARG A 116 -10.23 -5.12 -5.89
CA ARG A 116 -10.40 -6.52 -6.32
C ARG A 116 -9.06 -7.24 -6.34
N ARG A 117 -9.11 -8.55 -6.17
CA ARG A 117 -7.98 -9.46 -6.37
C ARG A 117 -8.28 -10.31 -7.61
N VAL A 118 -7.50 -10.14 -8.68
CA VAL A 118 -7.80 -10.68 -10.01
C VAL A 118 -6.72 -11.65 -10.49
N VAL A 119 -7.11 -12.63 -11.29
CA VAL A 119 -6.18 -13.48 -12.04
C VAL A 119 -6.08 -12.95 -13.46
N VAL A 120 -4.86 -12.83 -13.97
CA VAL A 120 -4.61 -12.32 -15.31
C VAL A 120 -3.68 -13.21 -16.11
N ALA A 121 -3.80 -13.13 -17.42
CA ALA A 121 -2.88 -13.74 -18.37
C ALA A 121 -2.81 -12.91 -19.66
N SER A 122 -1.70 -13.03 -20.40
CA SER A 122 -1.62 -12.39 -21.72
C SER A 122 -2.53 -13.10 -22.74
N PRO A 123 -3.06 -12.36 -23.74
CA PRO A 123 -3.84 -12.98 -24.81
C PRO A 123 -3.08 -14.08 -25.57
N ALA A 124 -1.75 -13.95 -25.67
CA ALA A 124 -0.91 -14.97 -26.31
C ALA A 124 -0.90 -16.29 -25.51
N LEU A 125 -0.79 -16.21 -24.17
CA LEU A 125 -0.88 -17.37 -23.29
C LEU A 125 -2.26 -18.03 -23.41
N LEU A 126 -3.33 -17.24 -23.37
CA LEU A 126 -4.70 -17.75 -23.47
C LEU A 126 -5.02 -18.41 -24.81
N ARG A 127 -4.47 -17.92 -25.92
CA ARG A 127 -4.59 -18.60 -27.22
C ARG A 127 -3.88 -19.95 -27.25
N ARG A 128 -2.76 -20.07 -26.53
CA ARG A 128 -1.95 -21.30 -26.51
C ARG A 128 -2.50 -22.36 -25.56
N GLN A 129 -3.01 -21.97 -24.42
CA GLN A 129 -3.39 -22.88 -23.34
C GLN A 129 -4.90 -22.90 -23.03
N GLY A 130 -5.67 -21.96 -23.60
CA GLY A 130 -7.06 -21.74 -23.22
C GLY A 130 -7.20 -20.85 -21.98
N ALA A 131 -8.41 -20.33 -21.79
CA ALA A 131 -8.77 -19.63 -20.55
C ALA A 131 -9.24 -20.65 -19.52
N PRO A 132 -8.71 -20.65 -18.29
CA PRO A 132 -9.13 -21.57 -17.25
C PRO A 132 -10.60 -21.30 -16.89
N LYS A 133 -11.38 -22.35 -16.74
CA LYS A 133 -12.80 -22.32 -16.36
C LYS A 133 -12.99 -22.44 -14.86
N HIS A 134 -11.99 -22.97 -14.16
CA HIS A 134 -12.03 -23.18 -12.72
C HIS A 134 -10.64 -22.89 -12.10
N PRO A 135 -10.54 -22.32 -10.90
CA PRO A 135 -9.26 -22.00 -10.26
C PRO A 135 -8.31 -23.19 -10.10
N ARG A 136 -8.83 -24.40 -9.91
CA ARG A 136 -7.99 -25.61 -9.77
C ARG A 136 -7.17 -25.94 -11.02
N GLU A 137 -7.55 -25.45 -12.19
CA GLU A 137 -6.77 -25.63 -13.41
C GLU A 137 -5.41 -24.91 -13.34
N LEU A 138 -5.31 -23.87 -12.48
CA LEU A 138 -4.04 -23.19 -12.23
C LEU A 138 -2.97 -24.09 -11.58
N LEU A 139 -3.36 -25.20 -10.95
CA LEU A 139 -2.41 -26.16 -10.38
C LEU A 139 -1.58 -26.89 -11.45
N GLN A 140 -2.08 -26.94 -12.70
CA GLN A 140 -1.38 -27.53 -13.84
C GLN A 140 -0.81 -26.49 -14.79
N ALA A 141 -0.98 -25.20 -14.47
CA ALA A 141 -0.55 -24.09 -15.30
C ALA A 141 0.75 -23.46 -14.75
N GLN A 142 1.49 -22.80 -15.63
CA GLN A 142 2.60 -21.95 -15.21
C GLN A 142 2.06 -20.67 -14.59
N CYS A 143 2.48 -20.39 -13.36
CA CYS A 143 2.10 -19.20 -12.62
C CYS A 143 3.32 -18.35 -12.29
N VAL A 144 3.17 -17.03 -12.42
CA VAL A 144 4.18 -16.05 -11.98
C VAL A 144 3.82 -15.63 -10.56
N ARG A 145 4.71 -15.88 -9.61
CA ARG A 145 4.44 -15.66 -8.18
C ARG A 145 5.13 -14.39 -7.68
N VAL A 146 4.47 -13.75 -6.70
CA VAL A 146 5.04 -12.62 -5.96
C VAL A 146 5.16 -13.02 -4.49
N SER A 147 6.29 -12.71 -3.87
CA SER A 147 6.64 -13.09 -2.49
C SER A 147 6.63 -14.60 -2.29
N PRO A 148 7.68 -15.31 -2.69
CA PRO A 148 7.83 -16.74 -2.48
C PRO A 148 7.74 -17.05 -0.97
N GLY A 149 6.83 -17.95 -0.60
CA GLY A 149 6.52 -18.27 0.80
C GLY A 149 5.09 -17.88 1.23
N ALA A 150 4.35 -17.09 0.44
CA ALA A 150 2.93 -16.89 0.68
C ALA A 150 2.17 -18.22 0.54
N GLN A 151 1.18 -18.45 1.41
CA GLN A 151 0.38 -19.69 1.48
C GLN A 151 -0.54 -19.87 0.26
N GLY A 152 0.05 -20.04 -0.94
CA GLY A 152 -0.70 -20.24 -2.18
C GLY A 152 -1.50 -19.02 -2.66
N TRP A 153 -2.17 -19.18 -3.79
CA TRP A 153 -3.09 -18.17 -4.32
C TRP A 153 -4.49 -18.30 -3.74
N GLY A 154 -5.19 -17.20 -3.65
CA GLY A 154 -6.54 -17.11 -3.11
C GLY A 154 -6.65 -16.12 -1.95
N PRO A 155 -7.75 -16.14 -1.22
CA PRO A 155 -8.87 -17.09 -1.35
C PRO A 155 -9.64 -16.90 -2.67
N PHE A 156 -10.08 -18.00 -3.31
CA PHE A 156 -11.06 -17.97 -4.38
C PHE A 156 -12.41 -18.41 -3.81
N ARG A 157 -13.52 -17.87 -4.35
CA ARG A 157 -14.88 -18.33 -4.01
C ARG A 157 -15.34 -19.38 -5.01
N ASP A 158 -15.77 -20.54 -4.52
CA ASP A 158 -16.36 -21.61 -5.29
C ASP A 158 -17.70 -21.98 -4.64
N GLY A 159 -18.75 -21.25 -4.99
CA GLY A 159 -20.02 -21.28 -4.28
C GLY A 159 -19.84 -20.86 -2.82
N ALA A 160 -20.17 -21.76 -1.89
CA ALA A 160 -19.98 -21.54 -0.44
C ALA A 160 -18.56 -21.88 0.05
N LYS A 161 -17.71 -22.45 -0.82
CA LYS A 161 -16.36 -22.88 -0.44
C LYS A 161 -15.33 -21.81 -0.74
N THR A 162 -14.27 -21.77 0.08
CA THR A 162 -13.09 -20.94 -0.12
C THR A 162 -11.92 -21.83 -0.49
N LEU A 163 -11.27 -21.54 -1.63
CA LEU A 163 -10.15 -22.32 -2.13
C LEU A 163 -8.85 -21.52 -2.00
N ARG A 164 -7.80 -22.16 -1.49
CA ARG A 164 -6.41 -21.70 -1.59
C ARG A 164 -5.62 -22.73 -2.39
N LEU A 165 -4.85 -22.26 -3.36
CA LEU A 165 -4.18 -23.12 -4.33
C LEU A 165 -2.67 -22.99 -4.22
N PRO A 166 -1.94 -24.08 -3.95
CA PRO A 166 -0.47 -24.06 -3.94
C PRO A 166 0.04 -24.09 -5.41
N VAL A 167 -0.16 -22.99 -6.12
CA VAL A 167 0.29 -22.86 -7.49
C VAL A 167 1.80 -22.92 -7.61
N THR A 168 2.29 -23.43 -8.74
CA THR A 168 3.71 -23.53 -9.06
C THR A 168 4.05 -22.69 -10.29
N GLY A 169 5.32 -22.43 -10.51
CA GLY A 169 5.80 -21.70 -11.67
C GLY A 169 7.32 -21.55 -11.65
N HIS A 170 7.87 -21.06 -12.75
CA HIS A 170 9.31 -20.92 -12.94
C HIS A 170 9.83 -19.55 -12.50
N LEU A 171 8.93 -18.60 -12.20
CA LEU A 171 9.30 -17.22 -11.86
C LEU A 171 8.67 -16.81 -10.53
N ASP A 172 9.54 -16.40 -9.62
CA ASP A 172 9.22 -15.82 -8.33
C ASP A 172 9.86 -14.43 -8.23
N PHE A 173 9.07 -13.46 -7.82
CA PHE A 173 9.53 -12.09 -7.64
C PHE A 173 9.20 -11.60 -6.23
N ASN A 174 10.03 -10.73 -5.69
CA ASN A 174 9.76 -10.02 -4.45
C ASN A 174 8.98 -8.71 -4.67
N HIS A 175 8.82 -8.28 -5.93
CA HIS A 175 8.07 -7.09 -6.33
C HIS A 175 7.03 -7.39 -7.40
N VAL A 176 5.93 -6.63 -7.35
CA VAL A 176 4.76 -6.84 -8.23
C VAL A 176 5.04 -6.47 -9.68
N LEU A 177 5.69 -5.34 -9.94
CA LEU A 177 5.84 -4.83 -11.31
C LEU A 177 6.58 -5.79 -12.25
N PRO A 178 7.72 -6.39 -11.88
CA PRO A 178 8.37 -7.41 -12.72
C PRO A 178 7.50 -8.65 -12.96
N ALA A 179 6.69 -9.05 -11.97
CA ALA A 179 5.77 -10.16 -12.10
C ALA A 179 4.64 -9.86 -13.11
N VAL A 180 4.08 -8.65 -13.08
CA VAL A 180 3.09 -8.20 -14.06
C VAL A 180 3.70 -8.19 -15.46
N GLN A 181 4.91 -7.67 -15.63
CA GLN A 181 5.64 -7.65 -16.91
C GLN A 181 5.91 -9.07 -17.44
N ALA A 182 6.26 -10.02 -16.58
CA ALA A 182 6.41 -11.42 -16.95
C ALA A 182 5.08 -12.02 -17.45
N CYS A 183 3.95 -11.69 -16.82
CA CYS A 183 2.63 -12.10 -17.32
C CYS A 183 2.30 -11.47 -18.68
N VAL A 184 2.62 -10.21 -18.91
CA VAL A 184 2.47 -9.54 -20.22
C VAL A 184 3.30 -10.26 -21.28
N ALA A 185 4.52 -10.65 -20.97
CA ALA A 185 5.39 -11.45 -21.84
C ALA A 185 4.91 -12.91 -22.08
N GLY A 186 3.84 -13.34 -21.38
CA GLY A 186 3.25 -14.67 -21.57
C GLY A 186 3.94 -15.79 -20.79
N ALA A 187 4.69 -15.46 -19.75
CA ALA A 187 5.39 -16.43 -18.91
C ALA A 187 4.45 -17.29 -18.05
N GLY A 188 3.24 -16.80 -17.75
CA GLY A 188 2.28 -17.54 -16.94
C GLY A 188 1.07 -16.69 -16.52
N PHE A 189 0.21 -17.30 -15.73
CA PHE A 189 -0.86 -16.59 -15.03
C PHE A 189 -0.30 -15.79 -13.87
N GLY A 190 -0.93 -14.68 -13.52
CA GLY A 190 -0.58 -13.87 -12.37
C GLY A 190 -1.81 -13.56 -11.50
N HIS A 191 -1.61 -13.36 -10.20
CA HIS A 191 -2.66 -13.04 -9.24
C HIS A 191 -2.32 -11.75 -8.51
N PHE A 192 -3.01 -10.67 -8.86
CA PHE A 192 -2.66 -9.30 -8.48
C PHE A 192 -3.88 -8.53 -7.93
N PHE A 193 -3.66 -7.39 -7.34
CA PHE A 193 -4.72 -6.42 -7.15
C PHE A 193 -5.08 -5.76 -8.48
N SER A 194 -6.36 -5.44 -8.67
CA SER A 194 -6.90 -4.89 -9.93
C SER A 194 -6.14 -3.65 -10.40
N TYR A 195 -5.82 -2.72 -9.51
CA TYR A 195 -5.09 -1.50 -9.85
C TYR A 195 -3.69 -1.76 -10.42
N GLN A 196 -3.04 -2.86 -10.01
CA GLN A 196 -1.69 -3.21 -10.44
C GLN A 196 -1.63 -3.60 -11.93
N VAL A 197 -2.74 -4.10 -12.45
CA VAL A 197 -2.85 -4.61 -13.83
C VAL A 197 -3.76 -3.76 -14.70
N ALA A 198 -4.49 -2.80 -14.14
CA ALA A 198 -5.45 -1.96 -14.86
C ALA A 198 -4.87 -1.31 -16.13
N PRO A 199 -3.67 -0.71 -16.13
CA PRO A 199 -3.09 -0.13 -17.35
C PRO A 199 -2.88 -1.16 -18.47
N TYR A 200 -2.45 -2.37 -18.11
CA TYR A 200 -2.18 -3.45 -19.06
C TYR A 200 -3.46 -4.10 -19.59
N VAL A 201 -4.49 -4.15 -18.76
CA VAL A 201 -5.83 -4.61 -19.18
C VAL A 201 -6.46 -3.59 -20.15
N ALA A 202 -6.38 -2.30 -19.84
CA ALA A 202 -6.86 -1.23 -20.73
C ALA A 202 -6.16 -1.26 -22.10
N GLN A 203 -4.85 -1.57 -22.13
CA GLN A 203 -4.06 -1.72 -23.35
C GLN A 203 -4.22 -3.10 -24.03
N LYS A 204 -5.10 -3.97 -23.51
CA LYS A 204 -5.34 -5.35 -24.01
C LYS A 204 -4.09 -6.25 -23.97
N GLN A 205 -3.09 -5.90 -23.18
CA GLN A 205 -1.87 -6.71 -22.97
C GLN A 205 -2.12 -7.85 -21.97
N LEU A 206 -3.06 -7.64 -21.06
CA LEU A 206 -3.56 -8.66 -20.12
C LEU A 206 -5.07 -8.78 -20.22
N ARG A 207 -5.60 -9.98 -19.92
CA ARG A 207 -7.02 -10.27 -19.72
C ARG A 207 -7.23 -10.82 -18.32
N ILE A 208 -8.29 -10.36 -17.66
CA ILE A 208 -8.77 -10.96 -16.41
C ILE A 208 -9.48 -12.26 -16.76
N VAL A 209 -9.25 -13.28 -15.96
CA VAL A 209 -9.88 -14.61 -16.05
C VAL A 209 -10.34 -15.03 -14.66
N LEU A 210 -11.25 -15.99 -14.58
CA LEU A 210 -11.81 -16.52 -13.33
C LEU A 210 -12.55 -15.46 -12.48
N GLU A 211 -13.15 -14.46 -13.10
CA GLU A 211 -13.85 -13.37 -12.40
C GLU A 211 -14.96 -13.87 -11.48
N SER A 212 -15.70 -14.92 -11.87
CA SER A 212 -16.76 -15.52 -11.06
C SER A 212 -16.25 -16.18 -9.76
N PHE A 213 -14.95 -16.37 -9.62
CA PHE A 213 -14.30 -16.97 -8.45
C PHE A 213 -13.55 -15.94 -7.61
N GLU A 214 -13.62 -14.67 -7.93
CA GLU A 214 -12.96 -13.64 -7.15
C GLU A 214 -13.48 -13.58 -5.71
N PRO A 215 -12.60 -13.37 -4.73
CA PRO A 215 -13.02 -13.10 -3.36
C PRO A 215 -13.72 -11.74 -3.27
N PRO A 216 -14.41 -11.45 -2.17
CA PRO A 216 -14.87 -10.09 -1.90
C PRO A 216 -13.71 -9.10 -2.01
N PRO A 217 -13.94 -7.89 -2.56
CA PRO A 217 -12.93 -6.85 -2.63
C PRO A 217 -12.34 -6.54 -1.26
N ARG A 218 -11.07 -6.18 -1.22
CA ARG A 218 -10.39 -5.80 0.01
C ARG A 218 -10.52 -4.30 0.26
N PRO A 219 -10.79 -3.89 1.50
CA PRO A 219 -10.78 -2.48 1.86
C PRO A 219 -9.38 -1.90 1.66
N ILE A 220 -9.34 -0.64 1.24
CA ILE A 220 -8.16 0.20 1.32
C ILE A 220 -8.49 1.40 2.20
N SER A 221 -7.61 1.71 3.12
CA SER A 221 -7.83 2.76 4.10
C SER A 221 -6.58 3.62 4.27
N LEU A 222 -6.81 4.89 4.55
CA LEU A 222 -5.82 5.77 5.13
C LEU A 222 -5.85 5.55 6.64
N VAL A 223 -4.69 5.33 7.23
CA VAL A 223 -4.55 5.04 8.65
C VAL A 223 -3.58 5.99 9.31
N TYR A 224 -3.85 6.34 10.56
CA TYR A 224 -2.96 7.16 11.39
C TYR A 224 -3.15 6.78 12.87
N PRO A 225 -2.15 7.02 13.74
CA PRO A 225 -2.25 6.73 15.16
C PRO A 225 -3.39 7.52 15.81
N HIS A 226 -4.12 6.87 16.71
CA HIS A 226 -5.12 7.55 17.50
C HIS A 226 -4.44 8.61 18.39
N ALA A 227 -4.83 9.86 18.24
CA ALA A 227 -4.33 10.96 19.05
C ALA A 227 -5.50 11.77 19.61
N ARG A 228 -5.37 12.24 20.83
CA ARG A 228 -6.38 13.12 21.46
C ARG A 228 -6.53 14.44 20.71
N LEU A 229 -5.40 14.93 20.14
CA LEU A 229 -5.35 16.09 19.25
C LEU A 229 -4.56 15.67 18.02
N LEU A 230 -5.17 15.74 16.85
CA LEU A 230 -4.50 15.47 15.58
C LEU A 230 -3.85 16.78 15.10
N PRO A 231 -2.52 16.80 14.86
CA PRO A 231 -1.82 17.97 14.34
C PRO A 231 -2.49 18.54 13.10
N MET A 232 -2.53 19.87 12.98
CA MET A 232 -3.16 20.55 11.84
C MET A 232 -2.57 20.07 10.51
N ARG A 233 -1.24 19.94 10.43
CA ARG A 233 -0.56 19.43 9.23
C ARG A 233 -1.03 18.04 8.82
N THR A 234 -1.25 17.16 9.80
CA THR A 234 -1.74 15.79 9.54
C THR A 234 -3.19 15.81 9.07
N ARG A 235 -4.05 16.64 9.67
CA ARG A 235 -5.45 16.80 9.28
C ARG A 235 -5.57 17.31 7.84
N VAL A 236 -4.88 18.39 7.50
CA VAL A 236 -4.88 18.97 6.15
C VAL A 236 -4.37 17.96 5.12
N PHE A 237 -3.32 17.20 5.46
CA PHE A 237 -2.82 16.14 4.60
C PHE A 237 -3.82 15.00 4.40
N ILE A 238 -4.51 14.57 5.45
CA ILE A 238 -5.55 13.54 5.35
C ILE A 238 -6.68 13.99 4.42
N ASP A 239 -7.17 15.21 4.59
CA ASP A 239 -8.25 15.77 3.77
C ASP A 239 -7.81 15.89 2.29
N TRP A 240 -6.57 16.34 2.06
CA TRP A 240 -5.97 16.39 0.74
C TRP A 240 -5.92 15.01 0.10
N MET A 241 -5.38 14.02 0.79
CA MET A 241 -5.26 12.65 0.25
C MET A 241 -6.62 12.02 -0.02
N ARG A 242 -7.63 12.30 0.78
CA ARG A 242 -8.99 11.81 0.53
C ARG A 242 -9.57 12.39 -0.75
N GLU A 243 -9.41 13.69 -1.00
CA GLU A 243 -9.89 14.31 -2.25
C GLU A 243 -9.09 13.83 -3.46
N GLU A 244 -7.78 13.73 -3.38
CA GLU A 244 -6.90 13.24 -4.45
C GLU A 244 -7.19 11.80 -4.86
N LEU A 245 -7.55 10.95 -3.90
CA LEU A 245 -7.84 9.53 -4.12
C LEU A 245 -9.34 9.28 -4.39
N LYS A 246 -10.19 10.28 -4.18
CA LYS A 246 -11.63 10.18 -4.41
C LYS A 246 -11.92 9.98 -5.90
N GLY A 247 -12.77 9.00 -6.19
CA GLY A 247 -13.21 8.74 -7.55
C GLY A 247 -12.21 8.00 -8.43
N LEU A 248 -11.05 7.57 -7.90
CA LEU A 248 -10.16 6.68 -8.64
C LEU A 248 -10.89 5.38 -8.99
N ASP A 249 -10.95 5.04 -10.28
CA ASP A 249 -11.54 3.76 -10.74
C ASP A 249 -10.88 2.55 -10.11
N ALA A 250 -9.60 2.68 -9.78
CA ALA A 250 -8.82 1.69 -9.04
C ALA A 250 -9.40 1.31 -7.67
N LEU A 251 -10.25 2.16 -7.07
CA LEU A 251 -10.81 2.01 -5.72
C LEU A 251 -12.30 1.66 -5.71
N LYS A 252 -12.90 1.42 -6.88
CA LYS A 252 -14.33 1.12 -6.98
C LYS A 252 -14.67 -0.37 -6.79
N GLY A 253 -13.69 -1.23 -6.61
CA GLY A 253 -13.86 -2.66 -6.29
C GLY A 253 -14.29 -3.54 -7.45
#